data_336a290cbdb49193a4bd84ddbb8ed2af
#
_entry.id   336a290cbdb49193a4bd84ddbb8ed2af
#
_cell.length_a   1.000
_cell.length_b   1.000
_cell.length_c   1.000
_cell.angle_alpha   90.00
_cell.angle_beta   90.00
_cell.angle_gamma   90.00
#
_symmetry.space_group_name_H-M   'P 1'
#
loop_
_entity.id
_entity.type
_entity.pdbx_description
1 polymer ?
#
loop_
_entity_poly.entity_id
_entity_poly.type
_entity_poly.pdbx_seq_one_letter_code
_entity_poly.pdbx_strand_id
1 'polypeptide(L)'
;MTKRIFSLILALMMVVSVAACGREDGGDAEVDESKTQLYVANYDSGFGSVWLDKAVERFTEMYKDYEFEPGTGKKGIQIHLKKDKSTYGKSLLNDINDSTYDVYFTEGVYYYNYVSENKLLDITDIVTETLTAYGETESIEDKLGADHKSFYKVNGEKYYALPHFEATTGIIYDIDLFESNEYYFAANKDNGNGGFTNKASGETLSAGPDGETGTDDDGLPATYEEFFALCAKMKNEGVVPICWNGIAVEYLTDFAKSLAADYDGKDETMLNFTFDGTATSIVTGFDEDGNPILSTEEITPSNAYLLARQAGKYYGLSFIEQLISGNYFASGSFSGANSHTDNQGKYMRSKLDSETQTIAMLIDGTWWENEATNAQTYDALTREFGTRAKKENRHFGFMPLPKATAAKVGDPWTVYELFQSASFIKATIPTNRITAAKMFLQFCHTQDSLVEFSVTTNTMKAFNYSLDDAKDQLSNWGKSMYSLHSNAQWVTPYAQNEMYLHSAEIKWESSVDDTPYNNPARDMYDYPDKVDAKKWFEGMKSVNSSTYWQSFKNYFGN
;
A
#
# COMPACT_ATOMS: atom_id res chain seq x y z
N MET A 1 -48.35 40.21 -18.63
CA MET A 1 -47.06 39.77 -19.24
C MET A 1 -45.98 39.33 -18.21
N THR A 2 -46.00 39.81 -16.99
CA THR A 2 -44.98 39.54 -15.97
C THR A 2 -45.00 38.14 -15.34
N LYS A 3 -46.11 37.42 -15.33
CA LYS A 3 -46.18 36.06 -14.74
C LYS A 3 -45.65 34.94 -15.67
N ARG A 4 -45.59 35.15 -16.97
CA ARG A 4 -45.07 34.16 -17.93
C ARG A 4 -43.54 34.22 -18.08
N ILE A 5 -42.92 35.35 -17.79
CA ILE A 5 -41.48 35.54 -17.81
C ILE A 5 -40.82 34.88 -16.56
N PHE A 6 -41.50 34.96 -15.41
CA PHE A 6 -41.02 34.28 -14.18
C PHE A 6 -41.04 32.74 -14.26
N SER A 7 -42.03 32.19 -14.96
CA SER A 7 -42.12 30.73 -15.17
C SER A 7 -41.07 30.21 -16.15
N LEU A 8 -40.64 31.02 -17.14
CA LEU A 8 -39.57 30.61 -18.06
C LEU A 8 -38.18 30.70 -17.42
N ILE A 9 -37.96 31.67 -16.56
CA ILE A 9 -36.67 31.79 -15.82
C ILE A 9 -36.53 30.68 -14.78
N LEU A 10 -37.63 30.28 -14.13
CA LEU A 10 -37.60 29.14 -13.17
C LEU A 10 -37.41 27.80 -13.88
N ALA A 11 -37.96 27.63 -15.10
CA ALA A 11 -37.74 26.44 -15.92
C ALA A 11 -36.30 26.36 -16.47
N LEU A 12 -35.70 27.52 -16.80
CA LEU A 12 -34.30 27.56 -17.24
C LEU A 12 -33.30 27.32 -16.10
N MET A 13 -33.62 27.76 -14.86
CA MET A 13 -32.80 27.45 -13.70
C MET A 13 -32.91 25.98 -13.23
N MET A 14 -34.06 25.32 -13.47
CA MET A 14 -34.17 23.88 -13.19
C MET A 14 -33.45 23.00 -14.21
N VAL A 15 -33.26 23.48 -15.45
CA VAL A 15 -32.47 22.74 -16.46
C VAL A 15 -30.96 22.87 -16.21
N VAL A 16 -30.52 23.98 -15.59
CA VAL A 16 -29.09 24.15 -15.22
C VAL A 16 -28.73 23.45 -13.90
N SER A 17 -29.71 23.24 -13.01
CA SER A 17 -29.46 22.52 -11.73
C SER A 17 -29.53 20.99 -11.84
N VAL A 18 -29.98 20.43 -12.96
CA VAL A 18 -29.93 18.97 -13.23
C VAL A 18 -28.61 18.54 -13.90
N ALA A 19 -27.83 19.50 -14.42
CA ALA A 19 -26.52 19.22 -15.02
C ALA A 19 -25.34 19.21 -14.00
N ALA A 20 -25.61 19.39 -12.69
CA ALA A 20 -24.58 19.47 -11.64
C ALA A 20 -24.72 18.39 -10.56
N CYS A 21 -25.56 17.38 -10.75
CA CYS A 21 -25.65 16.23 -9.85
C CYS A 21 -25.57 14.93 -10.64
N GLY A 22 -24.51 14.15 -10.45
CA GLY A 22 -24.42 12.76 -10.89
C GLY A 22 -23.62 12.60 -12.19
N ARG A 23 -22.31 12.64 -12.11
CA ARG A 23 -21.48 11.79 -12.95
C ARG A 23 -21.28 10.49 -12.19
N GLU A 24 -22.31 9.69 -12.17
CA GLU A 24 -22.19 8.25 -12.03
C GLU A 24 -21.95 7.70 -13.43
N ASP A 25 -20.94 6.82 -13.51
CA ASP A 25 -20.61 5.88 -14.57
C ASP A 25 -20.47 6.44 -15.99
N GLY A 26 -19.34 6.08 -16.61
CA GLY A 26 -19.04 6.35 -18.00
C GLY A 26 -20.22 6.06 -18.93
N GLY A 27 -21.12 7.00 -19.03
CA GLY A 27 -22.08 7.02 -20.13
C GLY A 27 -21.28 6.98 -21.41
N ASP A 28 -21.59 6.02 -22.31
CA ASP A 28 -20.95 5.85 -23.61
C ASP A 28 -20.83 7.21 -24.29
N ALA A 29 -19.66 7.83 -24.19
CA ALA A 29 -19.37 9.00 -24.99
C ALA A 29 -19.53 8.55 -26.45
N GLU A 30 -20.28 9.30 -27.24
CA GLU A 30 -20.50 8.99 -28.65
C GLU A 30 -19.15 8.70 -29.31
N VAL A 31 -19.05 7.55 -29.98
CA VAL A 31 -17.82 7.09 -30.61
C VAL A 31 -17.45 8.03 -31.76
N ASP A 32 -16.30 8.66 -31.67
CA ASP A 32 -15.73 9.48 -32.74
C ASP A 32 -15.01 8.56 -33.74
N GLU A 33 -15.69 8.19 -34.78
CA GLU A 33 -15.21 7.30 -35.85
C GLU A 33 -13.98 7.86 -36.60
N SER A 34 -13.69 9.17 -36.47
CA SER A 34 -12.51 9.81 -37.07
C SER A 34 -11.23 9.55 -36.26
N LYS A 35 -11.35 8.94 -35.07
CA LYS A 35 -10.25 8.65 -34.15
C LYS A 35 -10.08 7.15 -33.90
N THR A 36 -8.87 6.77 -33.55
CA THR A 36 -8.63 5.42 -33.01
C THR A 36 -9.28 5.28 -31.64
N GLN A 37 -9.94 4.16 -31.40
CA GLN A 37 -10.61 3.88 -30.13
C GLN A 37 -9.70 3.02 -29.27
N LEU A 38 -9.55 3.36 -27.97
CA LEU A 38 -8.83 2.57 -26.98
C LEU A 38 -9.66 2.46 -25.70
N TYR A 39 -9.68 1.27 -25.10
CA TYR A 39 -10.47 0.99 -23.90
C TYR A 39 -9.54 0.67 -22.75
N VAL A 40 -9.61 1.44 -21.66
CA VAL A 40 -8.72 1.34 -20.51
C VAL A 40 -9.54 1.10 -19.25
N ALA A 41 -9.18 0.09 -18.47
CA ALA A 41 -9.78 -0.22 -17.18
C ALA A 41 -8.80 0.09 -16.05
N ASN A 42 -9.27 0.81 -15.04
CA ASN A 42 -8.55 1.05 -13.80
C ASN A 42 -9.35 0.48 -12.63
N TYR A 43 -8.71 -0.31 -11.79
CA TYR A 43 -9.28 -0.69 -10.51
C TYR A 43 -9.33 0.54 -9.61
N ASP A 44 -10.53 0.99 -9.29
CA ASP A 44 -10.74 2.20 -8.49
C ASP A 44 -10.60 1.89 -7.00
N SER A 45 -9.35 1.67 -6.60
CA SER A 45 -8.93 1.40 -5.21
C SER A 45 -8.69 2.70 -4.44
N GLY A 46 -8.03 2.59 -3.30
CA GLY A 46 -7.63 3.73 -2.47
C GLY A 46 -6.80 4.79 -3.20
N PHE A 47 -6.07 4.42 -4.27
CA PHE A 47 -5.32 5.38 -5.08
C PHE A 47 -6.19 6.20 -6.04
N GLY A 48 -7.42 5.76 -6.32
CA GLY A 48 -8.38 6.44 -7.17
C GLY A 48 -8.02 6.44 -8.64
N SER A 49 -8.68 7.30 -9.41
CA SER A 49 -8.57 7.33 -10.88
C SER A 49 -8.21 8.71 -11.46
N VAL A 50 -8.05 9.74 -10.63
CA VAL A 50 -7.77 11.12 -11.10
C VAL A 50 -6.45 11.21 -11.86
N TRP A 51 -5.45 10.45 -11.46
CA TRP A 51 -4.16 10.35 -12.16
C TRP A 51 -4.32 9.85 -13.60
N LEU A 52 -5.26 8.91 -13.82
CA LEU A 52 -5.51 8.34 -15.14
C LEU A 52 -6.24 9.36 -16.04
N ASP A 53 -7.17 10.15 -15.50
CA ASP A 53 -7.82 11.23 -16.26
C ASP A 53 -6.79 12.22 -16.81
N LYS A 54 -5.84 12.63 -15.97
CA LYS A 54 -4.75 13.53 -16.38
C LYS A 54 -3.83 12.88 -17.44
N ALA A 55 -3.47 11.61 -17.25
CA ALA A 55 -2.66 10.89 -18.23
C ALA A 55 -3.38 10.79 -19.58
N VAL A 56 -4.68 10.51 -19.58
CA VAL A 56 -5.50 10.47 -20.81
C VAL A 56 -5.57 11.84 -21.49
N GLU A 57 -5.79 12.91 -20.74
CA GLU A 57 -5.83 14.27 -21.28
C GLU A 57 -4.51 14.63 -21.97
N ARG A 58 -3.37 14.44 -21.29
CA ARG A 58 -2.04 14.73 -21.85
C ARG A 58 -1.70 13.87 -23.06
N PHE A 59 -2.00 12.56 -22.98
CA PHE A 59 -1.76 11.65 -24.10
C PHE A 59 -2.57 12.01 -25.33
N THR A 60 -3.86 12.29 -25.13
CA THR A 60 -4.78 12.66 -26.22
C THR A 60 -4.36 13.96 -26.90
N GLU A 61 -3.92 14.97 -26.13
CA GLU A 61 -3.40 16.22 -26.70
C GLU A 61 -2.06 16.03 -27.42
N MET A 62 -1.14 15.26 -26.86
CA MET A 62 0.18 14.98 -27.46
C MET A 62 0.04 14.30 -28.82
N TYR A 63 -0.91 13.39 -28.95
CA TYR A 63 -1.07 12.56 -30.15
C TYR A 63 -2.30 12.90 -30.97
N LYS A 64 -2.85 14.12 -30.86
CA LYS A 64 -4.08 14.55 -31.55
C LYS A 64 -4.04 14.44 -33.07
N ASP A 65 -2.86 14.57 -33.68
CA ASP A 65 -2.64 14.50 -35.12
C ASP A 65 -1.98 13.18 -35.58
N TYR A 66 -1.69 12.27 -34.64
CA TYR A 66 -1.00 11.02 -34.92
C TYR A 66 -1.96 9.98 -35.52
N GLU A 67 -1.50 9.22 -36.52
CA GLU A 67 -2.26 8.15 -37.18
C GLU A 67 -1.90 6.78 -36.55
N PHE A 68 -2.66 6.35 -35.54
CA PHE A 68 -2.44 5.06 -34.87
C PHE A 68 -2.83 3.86 -35.75
N GLU A 69 -3.71 4.07 -36.74
CA GLU A 69 -4.19 3.08 -37.69
C GLU A 69 -3.77 3.48 -39.12
N PRO A 70 -2.52 3.18 -39.55
CA PRO A 70 -1.96 3.65 -40.82
C PRO A 70 -2.84 3.32 -42.03
N GLY A 71 -3.07 4.32 -42.88
CA GLY A 71 -3.86 4.16 -44.11
C GLY A 71 -5.38 4.23 -43.92
N THR A 72 -5.87 4.48 -42.71
CA THR A 72 -7.30 4.65 -42.43
C THR A 72 -7.77 6.11 -42.53
N GLY A 73 -6.83 7.06 -42.43
CA GLY A 73 -7.11 8.49 -42.35
C GLY A 73 -7.61 8.97 -40.98
N LYS A 74 -7.71 8.07 -39.99
CA LYS A 74 -8.06 8.43 -38.60
C LYS A 74 -6.88 9.18 -37.96
N LYS A 75 -7.18 10.27 -37.24
CA LYS A 75 -6.18 11.06 -36.52
C LYS A 75 -6.55 11.22 -35.06
N GLY A 76 -5.55 11.06 -34.20
CA GLY A 76 -5.74 11.11 -32.75
C GLY A 76 -6.43 9.87 -32.20
N ILE A 77 -6.77 9.94 -30.94
CA ILE A 77 -7.30 8.81 -30.16
C ILE A 77 -8.47 9.27 -29.29
N GLN A 78 -9.45 8.41 -29.12
CA GLN A 78 -10.48 8.51 -28.09
C GLN A 78 -10.29 7.36 -27.11
N ILE A 79 -10.11 7.67 -25.82
CA ILE A 79 -9.89 6.70 -24.75
C ILE A 79 -11.16 6.60 -23.89
N HIS A 80 -11.69 5.38 -23.81
CA HIS A 80 -12.86 5.05 -22.99
C HIS A 80 -12.37 4.44 -21.68
N LEU A 81 -12.77 5.05 -20.55
CA LEU A 81 -12.31 4.65 -19.22
C LEU A 81 -13.39 3.86 -18.49
N LYS A 82 -13.00 2.75 -17.87
CA LYS A 82 -13.73 2.07 -16.81
C LYS A 82 -13.00 2.27 -15.50
N LYS A 83 -13.70 2.79 -14.50
CA LYS A 83 -13.18 3.12 -13.18
C LYS A 83 -14.10 2.51 -12.15
N ASP A 84 -13.87 1.25 -11.81
CA ASP A 84 -14.67 0.55 -10.80
C ASP A 84 -13.85 -0.54 -10.09
N LYS A 85 -14.47 -1.22 -9.15
CA LYS A 85 -13.85 -2.28 -8.35
C LYS A 85 -14.02 -3.70 -8.95
N SER A 86 -14.51 -3.84 -10.18
CA SER A 86 -14.73 -5.14 -10.81
C SER A 86 -13.49 -5.71 -11.51
N THR A 87 -12.48 -4.88 -11.79
CA THR A 87 -11.24 -5.27 -12.49
C THR A 87 -10.18 -5.73 -11.49
N TYR A 88 -10.43 -6.82 -10.75
CA TYR A 88 -9.61 -7.28 -9.65
C TYR A 88 -9.44 -8.80 -9.63
N GLY A 89 -8.24 -9.26 -9.28
CA GLY A 89 -7.94 -10.61 -8.84
C GLY A 89 -8.32 -11.72 -9.83
N LYS A 90 -8.75 -12.86 -9.28
CA LYS A 90 -9.12 -14.07 -10.07
C LYS A 90 -10.34 -13.89 -10.97
N SER A 91 -11.27 -13.00 -10.62
CA SER A 91 -12.42 -12.71 -11.48
C SER A 91 -11.97 -12.11 -12.80
N LEU A 92 -11.06 -11.13 -12.78
CA LEU A 92 -10.50 -10.56 -13.99
C LEU A 92 -9.75 -11.59 -14.83
N LEU A 93 -8.99 -12.53 -14.22
CA LEU A 93 -8.30 -13.59 -14.94
C LEU A 93 -9.27 -14.42 -15.80
N ASN A 94 -10.45 -14.74 -15.27
CA ASN A 94 -11.45 -15.51 -15.99
C ASN A 94 -12.07 -14.71 -17.15
N ASP A 95 -12.35 -13.43 -16.93
CA ASP A 95 -13.20 -12.61 -17.80
C ASP A 95 -12.41 -11.77 -18.82
N ILE A 96 -11.08 -11.66 -18.68
CA ILE A 96 -10.25 -10.71 -19.45
C ILE A 96 -10.36 -10.90 -20.97
N ASN A 97 -10.47 -12.14 -21.45
CA ASN A 97 -10.55 -12.41 -22.89
C ASN A 97 -11.85 -11.91 -23.52
N ASP A 98 -12.94 -11.94 -22.74
CA ASP A 98 -14.28 -11.51 -23.19
C ASP A 98 -14.56 -10.04 -22.89
N SER A 99 -13.67 -9.39 -22.13
CA SER A 99 -13.76 -7.96 -21.80
C SER A 99 -13.58 -7.09 -23.03
N THR A 100 -14.28 -5.96 -23.07
CA THR A 100 -14.11 -4.92 -24.10
C THR A 100 -12.85 -4.09 -23.89
N TYR A 101 -12.29 -4.07 -22.68
CA TYR A 101 -11.12 -3.25 -22.34
C TYR A 101 -9.82 -3.88 -22.82
N ASP A 102 -8.87 -3.03 -23.19
CA ASP A 102 -7.61 -3.38 -23.84
C ASP A 102 -6.41 -3.27 -22.88
N VAL A 103 -6.36 -2.19 -22.09
CA VAL A 103 -5.29 -1.87 -21.14
C VAL A 103 -5.86 -1.88 -19.73
N TYR A 104 -5.10 -2.43 -18.78
CA TYR A 104 -5.51 -2.58 -17.40
C TYR A 104 -4.48 -2.00 -16.44
N PHE A 105 -4.98 -1.29 -15.41
CA PHE A 105 -4.27 -0.93 -14.20
C PHE A 105 -5.03 -1.53 -13.04
N THR A 106 -4.45 -2.51 -12.33
CA THR A 106 -5.19 -3.31 -11.35
C THR A 106 -4.29 -3.83 -10.24
N GLU A 107 -4.90 -4.46 -9.23
CA GLU A 107 -4.23 -5.12 -8.12
C GLU A 107 -4.79 -6.53 -7.88
N GLY A 108 -4.16 -7.29 -6.99
CA GLY A 108 -4.53 -8.69 -6.74
C GLY A 108 -4.24 -9.61 -7.92
N VAL A 109 -3.24 -9.25 -8.74
CA VAL A 109 -2.92 -9.96 -9.98
C VAL A 109 -2.15 -11.24 -9.67
N TYR A 110 -2.62 -12.34 -10.18
CA TYR A 110 -1.88 -13.60 -10.22
C TYR A 110 -1.06 -13.67 -11.51
N TYR A 111 -0.01 -12.86 -11.60
CA TYR A 111 0.71 -12.57 -12.84
C TYR A 111 1.08 -13.82 -13.65
N TYR A 112 1.67 -14.83 -12.97
CA TYR A 112 2.09 -16.06 -13.67
C TYR A 112 0.92 -16.91 -14.18
N ASN A 113 -0.25 -16.85 -13.56
CA ASN A 113 -1.45 -17.47 -14.08
C ASN A 113 -1.91 -16.79 -15.37
N TYR A 114 -1.88 -15.46 -15.41
CA TYR A 114 -2.18 -14.72 -16.65
C TYR A 114 -1.20 -15.05 -17.77
N VAL A 115 0.09 -15.17 -17.46
CA VAL A 115 1.12 -15.53 -18.44
C VAL A 115 0.95 -16.96 -18.92
N SER A 116 0.79 -17.96 -18.03
CA SER A 116 0.66 -19.37 -18.36
C SER A 116 -0.60 -19.67 -19.19
N GLU A 117 -1.67 -18.90 -18.98
CA GLU A 117 -2.90 -18.97 -19.75
C GLU A 117 -2.90 -18.11 -21.03
N ASN A 118 -1.78 -17.47 -21.37
CA ASN A 118 -1.64 -16.60 -22.53
C ASN A 118 -2.67 -15.46 -22.57
N LYS A 119 -2.95 -14.84 -21.42
CA LYS A 119 -3.92 -13.75 -21.29
C LYS A 119 -3.36 -12.36 -21.62
N LEU A 120 -2.04 -12.21 -21.63
CA LEU A 120 -1.35 -10.94 -21.74
C LEU A 120 -0.57 -10.81 -23.06
N LEU A 121 -0.55 -9.60 -23.61
CA LEU A 121 0.25 -9.25 -24.77
C LEU A 121 1.72 -9.11 -24.35
N ASP A 122 2.64 -9.57 -25.21
CA ASP A 122 4.08 -9.30 -25.08
C ASP A 122 4.34 -7.79 -25.27
N ILE A 123 4.88 -7.16 -24.22
CA ILE A 123 5.21 -5.72 -24.18
C ILE A 123 6.71 -5.48 -24.05
N THR A 124 7.53 -6.49 -24.28
CA THR A 124 8.99 -6.42 -24.11
C THR A 124 9.60 -5.25 -24.90
N ASP A 125 9.14 -5.03 -26.12
CA ASP A 125 9.60 -3.95 -26.99
C ASP A 125 9.50 -2.57 -26.31
N ILE A 126 8.32 -2.20 -25.79
CA ILE A 126 8.11 -0.90 -25.15
C ILE A 126 8.74 -0.78 -23.76
N VAL A 127 9.05 -1.90 -23.12
CA VAL A 127 9.69 -1.91 -21.80
C VAL A 127 11.20 -1.72 -21.91
N THR A 128 11.82 -2.30 -22.96
CA THR A 128 13.29 -2.31 -23.12
C THR A 128 13.82 -1.21 -24.04
N GLU A 129 12.97 -0.58 -24.85
CA GLU A 129 13.41 0.54 -25.67
C GLU A 129 13.61 1.82 -24.84
N THR A 130 14.62 2.60 -25.21
CA THR A 130 14.87 3.91 -24.60
C THR A 130 13.75 4.88 -24.95
N LEU A 131 13.26 5.63 -23.94
CA LEU A 131 12.11 6.54 -24.06
C LEU A 131 12.46 7.86 -24.78
N THR A 132 13.23 7.78 -25.86
CA THR A 132 13.71 8.96 -26.62
C THR A 132 12.60 9.82 -27.21
N ALA A 133 11.46 9.22 -27.54
CA ALA A 133 10.26 9.94 -28.00
C ALA A 133 9.71 10.92 -26.95
N TYR A 134 10.02 10.70 -25.67
CA TYR A 134 9.64 11.53 -24.53
C TYR A 134 10.82 12.34 -23.97
N GLY A 135 11.97 12.34 -24.65
CA GLY A 135 13.17 13.08 -24.26
C GLY A 135 13.99 12.42 -23.16
N GLU A 136 13.73 11.16 -22.85
CA GLU A 136 14.45 10.39 -21.82
C GLU A 136 15.59 9.56 -22.43
N THR A 137 16.59 9.27 -21.59
CA THR A 137 17.76 8.45 -21.97
C THR A 137 17.70 7.04 -21.40
N GLU A 138 16.67 6.74 -20.61
CA GLU A 138 16.42 5.45 -19.97
C GLU A 138 15.22 4.75 -20.59
N SER A 139 15.17 3.43 -20.44
CA SER A 139 14.00 2.61 -20.74
C SER A 139 13.12 2.47 -19.49
N ILE A 140 11.94 1.88 -19.66
CA ILE A 140 11.12 1.49 -18.49
C ILE A 140 11.86 0.43 -17.65
N GLU A 141 12.56 -0.50 -18.31
CA GLU A 141 13.35 -1.54 -17.63
C GLU A 141 14.44 -0.94 -16.73
N ASP A 142 15.07 0.14 -17.12
CA ASP A 142 16.12 0.81 -16.33
C ASP A 142 15.55 1.42 -15.03
N LYS A 143 14.29 1.82 -15.05
CA LYS A 143 13.57 2.36 -13.88
C LYS A 143 13.03 1.28 -12.93
N LEU A 144 13.01 0.00 -13.32
CA LEU A 144 12.55 -1.08 -12.46
C LEU A 144 13.60 -1.42 -11.38
N GLY A 145 13.13 -1.58 -10.13
CA GLY A 145 13.94 -2.20 -9.08
C GLY A 145 14.30 -3.65 -9.42
N ALA A 146 15.40 -4.17 -8.84
CA ALA A 146 15.93 -5.50 -9.17
C ALA A 146 14.90 -6.62 -8.95
N ASP A 147 14.10 -6.56 -7.88
CA ASP A 147 13.10 -7.58 -7.56
C ASP A 147 11.94 -7.55 -8.55
N HIS A 148 11.40 -6.37 -8.87
CA HIS A 148 10.36 -6.21 -9.88
C HIS A 148 10.85 -6.66 -11.26
N LYS A 149 12.10 -6.29 -11.62
CA LYS A 149 12.71 -6.77 -12.87
C LYS A 149 12.80 -8.29 -12.90
N SER A 150 13.30 -8.91 -11.82
CA SER A 150 13.40 -10.36 -11.71
C SER A 150 12.02 -11.04 -11.78
N PHE A 151 11.01 -10.46 -11.12
CA PHE A 151 9.67 -11.02 -11.09
C PHE A 151 8.93 -10.88 -12.43
N TYR A 152 8.90 -9.68 -13.03
CA TYR A 152 8.10 -9.41 -14.23
C TYR A 152 8.77 -9.91 -15.52
N LYS A 153 10.10 -10.12 -15.54
CA LYS A 153 10.83 -10.63 -16.71
C LYS A 153 10.78 -12.15 -16.78
N VAL A 154 9.76 -12.68 -17.43
CA VAL A 154 9.52 -14.13 -17.54
C VAL A 154 10.66 -14.82 -18.26
N ASN A 155 11.23 -15.87 -17.65
CA ASN A 155 12.39 -16.62 -18.13
C ASN A 155 13.62 -15.76 -18.45
N GLY A 156 13.72 -14.57 -17.85
CA GLY A 156 14.79 -13.61 -18.12
C GLY A 156 14.72 -12.94 -19.48
N GLU A 157 13.63 -13.08 -20.23
CA GLU A 157 13.51 -12.60 -21.60
C GLU A 157 12.37 -11.62 -21.84
N LYS A 158 11.14 -11.90 -21.33
CA LYS A 158 9.91 -11.24 -21.78
C LYS A 158 9.14 -10.56 -20.68
N TYR A 159 8.63 -9.37 -20.98
CA TYR A 159 7.68 -8.65 -20.15
C TYR A 159 6.26 -8.77 -20.72
N TYR A 160 5.30 -9.08 -19.84
CA TYR A 160 3.87 -9.09 -20.15
C TYR A 160 3.07 -8.13 -19.29
N ALA A 161 3.68 -7.63 -18.22
CA ALA A 161 3.13 -6.61 -17.34
C ALA A 161 4.25 -5.79 -16.71
N LEU A 162 3.87 -4.68 -16.09
CA LEU A 162 4.71 -3.80 -15.27
C LEU A 162 4.06 -3.66 -13.90
N PRO A 163 4.83 -3.42 -12.82
CA PRO A 163 4.24 -3.05 -11.54
C PRO A 163 3.46 -1.73 -11.67
N HIS A 164 2.54 -1.47 -10.74
CA HIS A 164 1.71 -0.28 -10.83
C HIS A 164 2.03 0.73 -9.72
N PHE A 165 1.82 0.37 -8.46
CA PHE A 165 2.06 1.25 -7.32
C PHE A 165 2.74 0.49 -6.17
N GLU A 166 3.35 1.22 -5.25
CA GLU A 166 3.84 0.71 -3.98
C GLU A 166 2.76 0.82 -2.91
N ALA A 167 2.52 -0.25 -2.17
CA ALA A 167 1.54 -0.28 -1.10
C ALA A 167 2.03 -1.07 0.10
N THR A 168 1.93 -0.48 1.28
CA THR A 168 2.18 -1.15 2.57
C THR A 168 1.25 -0.57 3.63
N THR A 169 1.06 -1.31 4.74
CA THR A 169 0.39 -0.80 5.93
C THR A 169 1.43 -0.33 6.96
N GLY A 170 1.05 0.67 7.73
CA GLY A 170 1.90 1.21 8.79
C GLY A 170 1.15 2.14 9.73
N ILE A 171 1.89 2.96 10.45
CA ILE A 171 1.36 3.90 11.42
C ILE A 171 1.35 5.30 10.83
N ILE A 172 0.17 5.86 10.70
CA ILE A 172 -0.06 7.25 10.34
C ILE A 172 -0.20 8.06 11.64
N TYR A 173 0.49 9.19 11.77
CA TYR A 173 0.38 10.03 12.94
C TYR A 173 0.09 11.49 12.60
N ASP A 174 -0.64 12.19 13.48
CA ASP A 174 -0.93 13.63 13.35
C ASP A 174 0.28 14.42 13.87
N ILE A 175 1.08 14.98 12.94
CA ILE A 175 2.31 15.74 13.24
C ILE A 175 2.02 16.93 14.17
N ASP A 176 0.92 17.66 13.92
CA ASP A 176 0.57 18.82 14.74
C ASP A 176 0.19 18.42 16.17
N LEU A 177 -0.39 17.23 16.36
CA LEU A 177 -0.69 16.71 17.69
C LEU A 177 0.57 16.28 18.41
N PHE A 178 1.49 15.59 17.72
CA PHE A 178 2.79 15.23 18.26
C PHE A 178 3.58 16.45 18.73
N GLU A 179 3.56 17.51 17.94
CA GLU A 179 4.22 18.78 18.28
C GLU A 179 3.56 19.49 19.46
N SER A 180 2.22 19.60 19.46
CA SER A 180 1.50 20.34 20.50
C SER A 180 1.49 19.65 21.88
N ASN A 181 1.63 18.31 21.91
CA ASN A 181 1.54 17.52 23.12
C ASN A 181 2.89 16.93 23.57
N GLU A 182 3.98 17.33 22.92
CA GLU A 182 5.33 16.84 23.25
C GLU A 182 5.41 15.31 23.15
N TYR A 183 5.06 14.74 21.99
CA TYR A 183 5.05 13.30 21.75
C TYR A 183 6.29 12.78 21.03
N TYR A 184 7.30 13.63 20.85
CA TYR A 184 8.62 13.22 20.39
C TYR A 184 9.54 12.86 21.55
N PHE A 185 10.52 12.02 21.31
CA PHE A 185 11.54 11.65 22.29
C PHE A 185 12.74 12.61 22.23
N ALA A 186 13.18 13.08 23.39
CA ALA A 186 14.42 13.81 23.57
C ALA A 186 15.61 12.83 23.62
N ALA A 187 16.77 13.27 23.14
CA ALA A 187 18.02 12.54 23.33
C ALA A 187 18.38 12.40 24.83
N ASN A 188 18.05 13.44 25.62
CA ASN A 188 18.18 13.40 27.07
C ASN A 188 16.88 12.85 27.70
N LYS A 189 16.90 11.58 28.09
CA LYS A 189 15.74 10.93 28.74
C LYS A 189 15.45 11.48 30.16
N ASP A 190 16.39 12.16 30.78
CA ASP A 190 16.27 12.77 32.12
C ASP A 190 15.94 14.28 32.05
N ASN A 191 15.24 14.72 31.02
CA ASN A 191 14.91 16.13 30.76
C ASN A 191 13.84 16.74 31.70
N GLY A 192 13.36 15.99 32.68
CA GLY A 192 12.30 16.42 33.59
C GLY A 192 10.88 16.25 33.05
N ASN A 193 10.73 15.81 31.78
CA ASN A 193 9.46 15.51 31.11
C ASN A 193 9.38 14.01 30.68
N GLY A 194 10.04 13.13 31.40
CA GLY A 194 10.05 11.70 31.12
C GLY A 194 10.70 11.32 29.77
N GLY A 195 11.61 12.17 29.28
CA GLY A 195 12.26 11.99 27.97
C GLY A 195 11.44 12.44 26.76
N PHE A 196 10.30 13.12 26.98
CA PHE A 196 9.46 13.63 25.90
C PHE A 196 9.70 15.12 25.62
N THR A 197 9.50 15.53 24.38
CA THR A 197 9.69 16.91 23.92
C THR A 197 8.89 17.17 22.64
N ASN A 198 9.05 18.37 22.07
CA ASN A 198 8.58 18.70 20.73
C ASN A 198 9.74 19.29 19.87
N LYS A 199 9.56 19.32 18.56
CA LYS A 199 10.59 19.82 17.63
C LYS A 199 10.86 21.32 17.81
N ALA A 200 9.86 22.10 18.27
CA ALA A 200 9.97 23.53 18.46
C ALA A 200 10.69 23.93 19.76
N SER A 201 10.89 23.01 20.71
CA SER A 201 11.55 23.28 22.00
C SER A 201 13.02 23.71 21.86
N GLY A 202 13.67 23.30 20.78
CA GLY A 202 15.12 23.43 20.58
C GLY A 202 15.95 22.41 21.35
N GLU A 203 15.30 21.46 22.02
CA GLU A 203 15.94 20.31 22.64
C GLU A 203 16.40 19.30 21.56
N THR A 204 17.53 18.64 21.77
CA THR A 204 18.01 17.61 20.83
C THR A 204 17.08 16.41 20.88
N LEU A 205 16.56 15.99 19.72
CA LEU A 205 15.73 14.80 19.58
C LEU A 205 16.56 13.53 19.67
N SER A 206 15.90 12.41 20.02
CA SER A 206 16.48 11.08 19.88
C SER A 206 16.66 10.73 18.40
N ALA A 207 17.56 9.81 18.10
CA ALA A 207 17.93 9.45 16.73
C ALA A 207 16.88 8.56 16.01
N GLY A 208 15.73 8.26 16.64
CA GLY A 208 14.70 7.45 16.00
C GLY A 208 15.10 5.98 15.72
N PRO A 209 14.30 5.27 14.91
CA PRO A 209 14.56 3.87 14.56
C PRO A 209 15.82 3.62 13.72
N ASP A 210 16.26 4.58 12.91
CA ASP A 210 17.46 4.45 12.07
C ASP A 210 18.77 4.62 12.85
N GLY A 211 18.69 5.14 14.10
CA GLY A 211 19.83 5.36 14.98
C GLY A 211 20.75 6.50 14.56
N GLU A 212 20.38 7.28 13.55
CA GLU A 212 21.13 8.42 13.03
C GLU A 212 20.43 9.73 13.43
N THR A 213 21.19 10.79 13.66
CA THR A 213 20.64 12.12 14.00
C THR A 213 20.61 13.02 12.78
N GLY A 214 19.58 13.88 12.68
CA GLY A 214 19.40 14.79 11.56
C GLY A 214 18.60 14.17 10.41
N THR A 215 17.87 13.12 10.70
CA THR A 215 17.01 12.40 9.76
C THR A 215 15.52 12.74 9.97
N ASP A 216 14.65 12.24 9.08
CA ASP A 216 13.22 12.54 9.12
C ASP A 216 12.51 11.88 10.33
N ASP A 217 13.08 10.84 10.90
CA ASP A 217 12.54 10.08 12.03
C ASP A 217 13.06 10.49 13.40
N ASP A 218 13.91 11.52 13.48
CA ASP A 218 14.37 12.09 14.73
C ASP A 218 13.21 12.36 15.70
N GLY A 219 13.32 11.81 16.89
CA GLY A 219 12.33 11.94 17.96
C GLY A 219 11.15 10.98 17.85
N LEU A 220 11.02 10.18 16.80
CA LEU A 220 10.04 9.10 16.75
C LEU A 220 10.49 7.92 17.62
N PRO A 221 9.57 7.04 18.09
CA PRO A 221 9.94 5.93 18.96
C PRO A 221 10.89 4.97 18.23
N ALA A 222 12.09 4.79 18.77
CA ALA A 222 13.11 3.94 18.18
C ALA A 222 12.80 2.44 18.36
N THR A 223 12.10 2.08 19.45
CA THR A 223 11.80 0.69 19.81
C THR A 223 10.33 0.48 20.17
N TYR A 224 9.91 -0.80 20.24
CA TYR A 224 8.58 -1.16 20.77
C TYR A 224 8.38 -0.64 22.18
N GLU A 225 9.42 -0.71 23.03
CA GLU A 225 9.37 -0.18 24.40
C GLU A 225 9.03 1.33 24.41
N GLU A 226 9.72 2.11 23.59
CA GLU A 226 9.44 3.55 23.44
C GLU A 226 8.05 3.80 22.84
N PHE A 227 7.66 3.04 21.81
CA PHE A 227 6.33 3.17 21.22
C PHE A 227 5.21 2.95 22.25
N PHE A 228 5.31 1.91 23.07
CA PHE A 228 4.33 1.65 24.10
C PHE A 228 4.42 2.61 25.30
N ALA A 229 5.59 3.16 25.61
CA ALA A 229 5.74 4.26 26.55
C ALA A 229 5.01 5.52 26.05
N LEU A 230 5.11 5.83 24.75
CA LEU A 230 4.37 6.90 24.11
C LEU A 230 2.85 6.65 24.17
N CYS A 231 2.39 5.45 23.86
CA CYS A 231 0.99 5.07 23.98
C CYS A 231 0.46 5.24 25.42
N ALA A 232 1.25 4.87 26.41
CA ALA A 232 0.92 5.05 27.82
C ALA A 232 0.82 6.53 28.21
N LYS A 233 1.74 7.39 27.74
CA LYS A 233 1.68 8.85 27.92
C LYS A 233 0.39 9.41 27.31
N MET A 234 0.11 9.11 26.05
CA MET A 234 -1.13 9.56 25.38
C MET A 234 -2.39 9.17 26.17
N LYS A 235 -2.47 7.90 26.58
CA LYS A 235 -3.60 7.39 27.36
C LYS A 235 -3.76 8.11 28.71
N ASN A 236 -2.66 8.39 29.41
CA ASN A 236 -2.68 9.12 30.67
C ASN A 236 -3.13 10.59 30.51
N GLU A 237 -2.93 11.17 29.34
CA GLU A 237 -3.35 12.53 28.98
C GLU A 237 -4.78 12.56 28.40
N GLY A 238 -5.47 11.40 28.34
CA GLY A 238 -6.82 11.29 27.82
C GLY A 238 -6.92 11.24 26.30
N VAL A 239 -5.78 11.06 25.62
CA VAL A 239 -5.71 10.85 24.17
C VAL A 239 -5.74 9.35 23.87
N VAL A 240 -6.54 8.95 22.88
CA VAL A 240 -6.52 7.57 22.37
C VAL A 240 -5.29 7.37 21.52
N PRO A 241 -4.40 6.42 21.82
CA PRO A 241 -3.18 6.26 21.06
C PRO A 241 -3.43 5.95 19.58
N ILE A 242 -4.30 4.98 19.26
CA ILE A 242 -4.40 4.48 17.89
C ILE A 242 -5.80 4.01 17.53
N CYS A 243 -6.15 4.04 16.25
CA CYS A 243 -7.32 3.36 15.71
C CYS A 243 -6.96 2.58 14.44
N TRP A 244 -7.83 1.69 14.02
CA TRP A 244 -7.73 0.95 12.77
C TRP A 244 -9.11 0.54 12.25
N ASN A 245 -9.14 -0.05 11.05
CA ASN A 245 -10.35 -0.46 10.38
C ASN A 245 -10.95 -1.72 11.00
N GLY A 246 -12.09 -1.57 11.68
CA GLY A 246 -12.73 -2.65 12.40
C GLY A 246 -13.42 -3.71 11.54
N ILE A 247 -13.83 -3.37 10.30
CA ILE A 247 -14.41 -4.32 9.35
C ILE A 247 -13.33 -5.16 8.65
N ALA A 248 -12.13 -4.59 8.51
CA ALA A 248 -10.97 -5.24 7.88
C ALA A 248 -9.81 -5.35 8.89
N VAL A 249 -10.02 -6.15 9.94
CA VAL A 249 -9.04 -6.40 11.01
C VAL A 249 -7.77 -7.06 10.47
N GLU A 250 -7.83 -7.68 9.31
CA GLU A 250 -6.68 -8.20 8.56
C GLU A 250 -5.60 -7.16 8.28
N TYR A 251 -5.90 -5.85 8.27
CA TYR A 251 -4.89 -4.79 8.20
C TYR A 251 -3.88 -4.85 9.34
N LEU A 252 -4.29 -5.33 10.53
CA LEU A 252 -3.37 -5.56 11.64
C LEU A 252 -2.44 -6.76 11.37
N THR A 253 -2.91 -7.79 10.67
CA THR A 253 -2.08 -8.91 10.24
C THR A 253 -1.07 -8.46 9.18
N ASP A 254 -1.49 -7.63 8.23
CA ASP A 254 -0.60 -7.06 7.23
C ASP A 254 0.42 -6.11 7.86
N PHE A 255 0.02 -5.34 8.85
CA PHE A 255 0.94 -4.55 9.65
C PHE A 255 1.94 -5.43 10.44
N ALA A 256 1.48 -6.54 11.03
CA ALA A 256 2.37 -7.50 11.70
C ALA A 256 3.37 -8.14 10.73
N LYS A 257 3.00 -8.35 9.45
CA LYS A 257 3.94 -8.79 8.41
C LYS A 257 5.03 -7.75 8.12
N SER A 258 4.67 -6.47 8.09
CA SER A 258 5.65 -5.38 7.93
C SER A 258 6.60 -5.30 9.13
N LEU A 259 6.09 -5.43 10.36
CA LEU A 259 6.92 -5.50 11.57
C LEU A 259 7.84 -6.72 11.56
N ALA A 260 7.35 -7.87 11.09
CA ALA A 260 8.14 -9.08 10.94
C ALA A 260 9.27 -8.91 9.91
N ALA A 261 8.95 -8.30 8.78
CA ALA A 261 9.93 -8.00 7.73
C ALA A 261 10.99 -7.00 8.23
N ASP A 262 10.61 -6.02 9.03
CA ASP A 262 11.54 -5.05 9.61
C ASP A 262 12.50 -5.69 10.63
N TYR A 263 12.05 -6.72 11.38
CA TYR A 263 12.93 -7.49 12.27
C TYR A 263 13.86 -8.42 11.54
N ASP A 264 13.33 -9.23 10.61
CA ASP A 264 14.08 -10.25 9.89
C ASP A 264 14.98 -9.66 8.79
N GLY A 265 14.61 -8.49 8.25
CA GLY A 265 15.25 -7.87 7.10
C GLY A 265 14.75 -8.46 5.78
N LYS A 266 15.07 -7.76 4.67
CA LYS A 266 14.59 -8.10 3.34
C LYS A 266 14.96 -9.51 2.90
N ASP A 267 16.26 -9.86 2.96
CA ASP A 267 16.76 -11.11 2.40
C ASP A 267 16.17 -12.33 3.13
N GLU A 268 16.09 -12.27 4.46
CA GLU A 268 15.54 -13.37 5.24
C GLU A 268 14.01 -13.47 5.07
N THR A 269 13.30 -12.34 4.94
CA THR A 269 11.87 -12.35 4.66
C THR A 269 11.58 -12.93 3.27
N MET A 270 12.42 -12.68 2.28
CA MET A 270 12.27 -13.22 0.93
C MET A 270 12.33 -14.75 0.87
N LEU A 271 12.94 -15.42 1.86
CA LEU A 271 12.93 -16.88 1.93
C LEU A 271 11.51 -17.47 1.98
N ASN A 272 10.52 -16.72 2.48
CA ASN A 272 9.12 -17.15 2.49
C ASN A 272 8.51 -17.28 1.08
N PHE A 273 9.21 -16.83 0.04
CA PHE A 273 8.76 -16.84 -1.36
C PHE A 273 9.74 -17.60 -2.26
N THR A 274 11.03 -17.54 -1.96
CA THR A 274 12.06 -18.26 -2.72
C THR A 274 12.23 -19.69 -2.24
N PHE A 275 11.98 -19.97 -0.96
CA PHE A 275 12.16 -21.26 -0.29
C PHE A 275 13.57 -21.84 -0.42
N ASP A 276 14.58 -20.96 -0.55
CA ASP A 276 15.97 -21.34 -0.77
C ASP A 276 16.91 -20.29 -0.15
N GLY A 277 17.85 -20.71 0.68
CA GLY A 277 18.85 -19.86 1.34
C GLY A 277 19.03 -20.18 2.82
N THR A 278 19.68 -19.28 3.55
CA THR A 278 20.00 -19.45 4.97
C THR A 278 19.13 -18.54 5.82
N ALA A 279 18.29 -19.11 6.70
CA ALA A 279 17.54 -18.38 7.71
C ALA A 279 18.32 -18.33 9.03
N THR A 280 18.50 -17.13 9.58
CA THR A 280 19.29 -16.90 10.81
C THR A 280 18.42 -16.64 12.04
N SER A 281 17.12 -16.45 11.86
CA SER A 281 16.17 -16.06 12.91
C SER A 281 15.18 -17.17 13.31
N ILE A 282 15.48 -18.44 13.07
CA ILE A 282 14.56 -19.54 13.39
C ILE A 282 14.50 -19.76 14.91
N VAL A 283 13.31 -19.57 15.48
CA VAL A 283 13.08 -19.74 16.93
C VAL A 283 12.96 -21.21 17.27
N THR A 284 13.86 -21.70 18.13
CA THR A 284 13.87 -23.08 18.65
C THR A 284 13.17 -23.21 20.00
N GLY A 285 13.06 -22.12 20.76
CA GLY A 285 12.44 -22.04 22.07
C GLY A 285 12.48 -20.61 22.60
N PHE A 286 12.20 -20.47 23.88
CA PHE A 286 12.26 -19.20 24.60
C PHE A 286 13.11 -19.38 25.87
N ASP A 287 13.86 -18.36 26.24
CA ASP A 287 14.62 -18.32 27.50
C ASP A 287 13.71 -18.07 28.72
N GLU A 288 14.29 -17.98 29.91
CA GLU A 288 13.56 -17.74 31.17
C GLU A 288 12.90 -16.35 31.19
N ASP A 289 13.42 -15.39 30.45
CA ASP A 289 12.90 -14.03 30.33
C ASP A 289 11.83 -13.91 29.19
N GLY A 290 11.62 -15.00 28.46
CA GLY A 290 10.64 -15.05 27.34
C GLY A 290 11.18 -14.56 26.00
N ASN A 291 12.48 -14.35 25.87
CA ASN A 291 13.09 -13.97 24.61
C ASN A 291 13.29 -15.17 23.68
N PRO A 292 13.10 -15.03 22.37
CA PRO A 292 13.36 -16.10 21.41
C PRO A 292 14.81 -16.59 21.44
N ILE A 293 15.00 -17.92 21.49
CA ILE A 293 16.29 -18.59 21.28
C ILE A 293 16.39 -18.91 19.79
N LEU A 294 17.36 -18.31 19.11
CA LEU A 294 17.51 -18.39 17.66
C LEU A 294 18.47 -19.49 17.23
N SER A 295 18.21 -20.08 16.06
CA SER A 295 19.14 -20.94 15.34
C SER A 295 19.25 -20.50 13.89
N THR A 296 20.32 -20.92 13.24
CA THR A 296 20.54 -20.78 11.80
C THR A 296 20.20 -22.10 11.12
N GLU A 297 19.35 -22.02 10.10
CA GLU A 297 18.89 -23.19 9.33
C GLU A 297 19.10 -22.97 7.84
N GLU A 298 19.57 -23.98 7.15
CA GLU A 298 19.60 -24.00 5.69
C GLU A 298 18.22 -24.34 5.16
N ILE A 299 17.60 -23.41 4.49
CA ILE A 299 16.26 -23.52 3.93
C ILE A 299 16.35 -24.07 2.51
N THR A 300 15.55 -25.06 2.25
CA THR A 300 15.36 -25.69 0.94
C THR A 300 13.86 -25.84 0.67
N PRO A 301 13.44 -26.09 -0.57
CA PRO A 301 12.03 -26.35 -0.86
C PRO A 301 11.41 -27.46 0.01
N SER A 302 12.20 -28.44 0.48
CA SER A 302 11.68 -29.55 1.28
C SER A 302 11.42 -29.23 2.76
N ASN A 303 12.07 -28.21 3.32
CA ASN A 303 11.97 -27.85 4.74
C ASN A 303 11.52 -26.41 4.99
N ALA A 304 11.11 -25.67 3.96
CA ALA A 304 10.75 -24.26 4.07
C ALA A 304 9.58 -23.98 5.04
N TYR A 305 8.81 -25.00 5.45
CA TYR A 305 7.83 -24.87 6.54
C TYR A 305 8.47 -24.39 7.86
N LEU A 306 9.78 -24.53 8.04
CA LEU A 306 10.52 -23.99 9.19
C LEU A 306 10.48 -22.46 9.26
N LEU A 307 10.27 -21.78 8.13
CA LEU A 307 10.13 -20.32 8.06
C LEU A 307 8.93 -19.79 8.86
N ALA A 308 7.94 -20.64 9.17
CA ALA A 308 6.89 -20.28 10.12
C ALA A 308 7.44 -19.93 11.51
N ARG A 309 8.70 -20.28 11.78
CA ARG A 309 9.40 -20.04 13.05
C ARG A 309 10.36 -18.84 13.00
N GLN A 310 10.37 -18.01 11.98
CA GLN A 310 11.16 -16.78 11.96
C GLN A 310 10.76 -15.84 13.10
N ALA A 311 11.76 -15.26 13.78
CA ALA A 311 11.55 -14.45 14.98
C ALA A 311 10.75 -13.17 14.71
N GLY A 312 10.88 -12.60 13.51
CA GLY A 312 10.08 -11.45 13.11
C GLY A 312 8.58 -11.69 13.25
N LYS A 313 8.09 -12.91 12.93
CA LYS A 313 6.68 -13.25 13.12
C LYS A 313 6.23 -13.18 14.58
N TYR A 314 7.09 -13.66 15.50
CA TYR A 314 6.84 -13.54 16.94
C TYR A 314 6.78 -12.09 17.39
N TYR A 315 7.74 -11.26 16.96
CA TYR A 315 7.77 -9.85 17.35
C TYR A 315 6.61 -9.06 16.77
N GLY A 316 6.21 -9.30 15.51
CA GLY A 316 5.02 -8.70 14.91
C GLY A 316 3.74 -9.05 15.69
N LEU A 317 3.59 -10.33 16.07
CA LEU A 317 2.46 -10.78 16.91
C LEU A 317 2.50 -10.16 18.30
N SER A 318 3.68 -10.05 18.93
CA SER A 318 3.87 -9.44 20.25
C SER A 318 3.51 -7.95 20.25
N PHE A 319 3.78 -7.23 19.17
CA PHE A 319 3.35 -5.84 19.03
C PHE A 319 1.82 -5.73 19.04
N ILE A 320 1.14 -6.58 18.26
CA ILE A 320 -0.34 -6.60 18.21
C ILE A 320 -0.92 -6.97 19.59
N GLU A 321 -0.36 -7.97 20.28
CA GLU A 321 -0.77 -8.33 21.63
C GLU A 321 -0.65 -7.15 22.60
N GLN A 322 0.46 -6.42 22.56
CA GLN A 322 0.68 -5.27 23.43
C GLN A 322 -0.30 -4.11 23.16
N LEU A 323 -0.64 -3.87 21.88
CA LEU A 323 -1.71 -2.92 21.53
C LEU A 323 -3.04 -3.30 22.18
N ILE A 324 -3.39 -4.58 22.13
CA ILE A 324 -4.66 -5.10 22.63
C ILE A 324 -4.67 -5.12 24.16
N SER A 325 -3.69 -5.74 24.80
CA SER A 325 -3.60 -5.90 26.25
C SER A 325 -3.44 -4.56 26.98
N GLY A 326 -2.71 -3.61 26.39
CA GLY A 326 -2.60 -2.24 26.88
C GLY A 326 -3.89 -1.41 26.68
N ASN A 327 -4.85 -1.91 25.93
CA ASN A 327 -6.05 -1.17 25.54
C ASN A 327 -5.71 0.22 24.96
N TYR A 328 -4.80 0.24 23.98
CA TYR A 328 -4.28 1.45 23.35
C TYR A 328 -5.04 1.85 22.08
N PHE A 329 -6.28 1.41 21.93
CA PHE A 329 -7.05 1.59 20.70
C PHE A 329 -8.42 2.26 20.95
N ALA A 330 -8.92 2.87 19.87
CA ALA A 330 -10.20 3.56 19.88
C ALA A 330 -11.37 2.59 20.00
N SER A 331 -12.43 3.01 20.69
CA SER A 331 -13.70 2.29 20.69
C SER A 331 -14.20 2.07 19.26
N GLY A 332 -14.56 0.84 18.92
CA GLY A 332 -15.02 0.46 17.59
C GLY A 332 -13.93 -0.02 16.63
N SER A 333 -12.64 -0.02 17.02
CA SER A 333 -11.54 -0.56 16.20
C SER A 333 -11.67 -2.06 15.92
N PHE A 334 -12.48 -2.79 16.66
CA PHE A 334 -12.87 -4.18 16.38
C PHE A 334 -14.34 -4.33 15.92
N SER A 335 -15.03 -3.23 15.64
CA SER A 335 -16.43 -3.29 15.20
C SER A 335 -16.53 -3.52 13.68
N GLY A 336 -17.18 -4.61 13.28
CA GLY A 336 -17.51 -4.86 11.88
C GLY A 336 -18.57 -3.91 11.27
N ALA A 337 -19.06 -2.93 12.05
CA ALA A 337 -20.00 -1.92 11.56
C ALA A 337 -19.32 -0.69 10.95
N ASN A 338 -18.02 -0.49 11.20
CA ASN A 338 -17.27 0.67 10.73
C ASN A 338 -16.45 0.31 9.48
N SER A 339 -16.69 0.99 8.38
CA SER A 339 -15.84 0.88 7.18
C SER A 339 -14.47 1.53 7.40
N HIS A 340 -13.54 1.31 6.47
CA HIS A 340 -12.23 1.97 6.47
C HIS A 340 -12.37 3.50 6.42
N THR A 341 -13.22 4.03 5.53
CA THR A 341 -13.45 5.48 5.42
C THR A 341 -14.14 6.08 6.66
N ASP A 342 -15.00 5.32 7.36
CA ASP A 342 -15.59 5.77 8.63
C ASP A 342 -14.51 5.95 9.71
N ASN A 343 -13.56 5.01 9.81
CA ASN A 343 -12.47 5.11 10.79
C ASN A 343 -11.46 6.19 10.43
N GLN A 344 -11.13 6.36 9.14
CA GLN A 344 -10.35 7.49 8.65
C GLN A 344 -11.03 8.82 9.03
N GLY A 345 -12.33 8.94 8.75
CA GLY A 345 -13.12 10.13 9.10
C GLY A 345 -13.16 10.39 10.61
N LYS A 346 -13.30 9.33 11.43
CA LYS A 346 -13.25 9.43 12.89
C LYS A 346 -11.89 9.91 13.39
N TYR A 347 -10.80 9.37 12.87
CA TYR A 347 -9.45 9.81 13.18
C TYR A 347 -9.24 11.29 12.84
N MET A 348 -9.56 11.68 11.61
CA MET A 348 -9.40 13.06 11.13
C MET A 348 -10.26 14.06 11.92
N ARG A 349 -11.50 13.69 12.27
CA ARG A 349 -12.43 14.51 13.07
C ARG A 349 -11.95 14.71 14.50
N SER A 350 -11.36 13.70 15.11
CA SER A 350 -11.11 13.62 16.54
C SER A 350 -10.30 14.79 17.13
N LYS A 351 -9.40 15.38 16.33
CA LYS A 351 -8.64 16.58 16.71
C LYS A 351 -9.40 17.88 16.47
N LEU A 352 -10.41 17.88 15.59
CA LEU A 352 -11.18 19.08 15.23
C LEU A 352 -12.38 19.30 16.14
N ASP A 353 -12.93 18.24 16.69
CA ASP A 353 -14.16 18.19 17.45
C ASP A 353 -13.85 17.99 18.93
N SER A 354 -14.02 19.05 19.73
CA SER A 354 -13.77 19.03 21.19
C SER A 354 -14.72 18.13 21.98
N GLU A 355 -15.82 17.69 21.37
CA GLU A 355 -16.79 16.78 21.99
C GLU A 355 -16.38 15.30 21.83
N THR A 356 -15.36 15.02 21.00
CA THR A 356 -14.83 13.69 20.79
C THR A 356 -13.45 13.52 21.42
N GLN A 357 -13.14 12.30 21.83
CA GLN A 357 -11.81 11.98 22.33
C GLN A 357 -10.81 11.99 21.17
N THR A 358 -9.73 12.76 21.31
CA THR A 358 -8.67 12.85 20.31
C THR A 358 -7.99 11.49 20.10
N ILE A 359 -7.72 11.13 18.85
CA ILE A 359 -6.99 9.93 18.43
C ILE A 359 -5.67 10.40 17.81
N ALA A 360 -4.54 9.88 18.28
CA ALA A 360 -3.23 10.35 17.86
C ALA A 360 -2.70 9.68 16.58
N MET A 361 -3.02 8.40 16.39
CA MET A 361 -2.48 7.58 15.29
C MET A 361 -3.57 6.72 14.65
N LEU A 362 -3.29 6.29 13.41
CA LEU A 362 -4.13 5.37 12.63
C LEU A 362 -3.24 4.27 12.04
N ILE A 363 -3.62 3.00 12.16
CA ILE A 363 -3.05 1.93 11.33
C ILE A 363 -3.90 1.82 10.07
N ASP A 364 -3.28 2.13 8.95
CA ASP A 364 -3.89 2.06 7.62
C ASP A 364 -2.77 1.93 6.56
N GLY A 365 -3.12 1.96 5.28
CA GLY A 365 -2.17 1.82 4.19
C GLY A 365 -1.67 3.15 3.60
N THR A 366 -0.66 3.05 2.75
CA THR A 366 -0.09 4.19 2.02
C THR A 366 -1.12 4.95 1.17
N TRP A 367 -2.25 4.35 0.87
CA TRP A 367 -3.36 4.90 0.08
C TRP A 367 -4.37 5.78 0.87
N TRP A 368 -4.31 5.80 2.21
CA TRP A 368 -5.37 6.32 3.07
C TRP A 368 -5.73 7.79 2.80
N GLU A 369 -4.75 8.68 2.57
CA GLU A 369 -5.02 10.11 2.37
C GLU A 369 -5.76 10.36 1.05
N ASN A 370 -5.37 9.63 0.00
CA ASN A 370 -6.04 9.70 -1.29
C ASN A 370 -7.45 9.10 -1.22
N GLU A 371 -7.61 7.99 -0.49
CA GLU A 371 -8.92 7.36 -0.25
C GLU A 371 -9.85 8.30 0.54
N ALA A 372 -9.36 8.94 1.62
CA ALA A 372 -10.11 9.95 2.37
C ALA A 372 -10.47 11.17 1.50
N THR A 373 -9.62 11.54 0.55
CA THR A 373 -9.89 12.61 -0.42
C THR A 373 -11.01 12.18 -1.39
N ASN A 374 -10.92 11.00 -1.96
CA ASN A 374 -11.91 10.45 -2.89
C ASN A 374 -13.28 10.22 -2.21
N ALA A 375 -13.28 9.82 -0.95
CA ALA A 375 -14.48 9.70 -0.11
C ALA A 375 -15.05 11.07 0.34
N GLN A 376 -14.47 12.21 -0.11
CA GLN A 376 -14.87 13.57 0.25
C GLN A 376 -14.81 13.86 1.76
N THR A 377 -13.98 13.15 2.51
CA THR A 377 -13.86 13.31 3.96
C THR A 377 -13.35 14.70 4.32
N TYR A 378 -12.32 15.20 3.63
CA TYR A 378 -11.81 16.56 3.83
C TYR A 378 -12.87 17.63 3.55
N ASP A 379 -13.68 17.46 2.50
CA ASP A 379 -14.75 18.40 2.15
C ASP A 379 -15.86 18.42 3.21
N ALA A 380 -16.25 17.24 3.71
CA ALA A 380 -17.24 17.11 4.77
C ALA A 380 -16.76 17.80 6.05
N LEU A 381 -15.53 17.53 6.47
CA LEU A 381 -14.93 18.16 7.65
C LEU A 381 -14.72 19.67 7.47
N THR A 382 -14.36 20.13 6.26
CA THR A 382 -14.20 21.56 5.96
C THR A 382 -15.53 22.31 6.04
N ARG A 383 -16.63 21.71 5.59
CA ARG A 383 -17.97 22.30 5.75
C ARG A 383 -18.36 22.48 7.22
N GLU A 384 -17.94 21.57 8.08
CA GLU A 384 -18.30 21.58 9.51
C GLU A 384 -17.33 22.41 10.36
N PHE A 385 -16.03 22.27 10.15
CA PHE A 385 -14.97 22.85 10.99
C PHE A 385 -14.19 24.00 10.35
N GLY A 386 -14.55 24.39 9.12
CA GLY A 386 -13.91 25.48 8.40
C GLY A 386 -12.50 25.14 7.89
N THR A 387 -11.70 26.18 7.65
CA THR A 387 -10.39 26.07 6.98
C THR A 387 -9.38 25.18 7.70
N ARG A 388 -9.50 25.03 9.02
CA ARG A 388 -8.59 24.15 9.81
C ARG A 388 -8.70 22.67 9.44
N ALA A 389 -9.79 22.27 8.79
CA ALA A 389 -10.01 20.91 8.34
C ALA A 389 -9.57 20.65 6.89
N LYS A 390 -9.18 21.69 6.16
CA LYS A 390 -8.70 21.56 4.80
C LYS A 390 -7.42 20.74 4.73
N LYS A 391 -7.24 19.99 3.65
CA LYS A 391 -6.09 19.09 3.44
C LYS A 391 -4.76 19.80 3.62
N GLU A 392 -4.61 21.00 3.06
CA GLU A 392 -3.41 21.82 3.15
C GLU A 392 -3.07 22.33 4.58
N ASN A 393 -4.02 22.23 5.51
CA ASN A 393 -3.88 22.64 6.91
C ASN A 393 -3.84 21.46 7.90
N ARG A 394 -3.72 20.23 7.39
CA ARG A 394 -3.60 19.01 8.18
C ARG A 394 -2.30 18.32 7.83
N HIS A 395 -1.50 18.03 8.84
CA HIS A 395 -0.17 17.51 8.65
C HIS A 395 -0.09 16.09 9.23
N PHE A 396 -0.04 15.13 8.34
CA PHE A 396 0.10 13.72 8.69
C PHE A 396 1.44 13.18 8.20
N GLY A 397 2.02 12.27 8.98
CA GLY A 397 3.25 11.56 8.62
C GLY A 397 3.04 10.05 8.65
N PHE A 398 3.86 9.33 7.90
CA PHE A 398 4.00 7.88 8.00
C PHE A 398 5.20 7.57 8.89
N MET A 399 4.98 6.83 9.97
CA MET A 399 6.01 6.58 10.98
C MET A 399 6.91 5.42 10.51
N PRO A 400 8.24 5.61 10.40
CA PRO A 400 9.15 4.48 10.32
C PRO A 400 8.91 3.49 11.45
N LEU A 401 9.00 2.20 11.16
CA LEU A 401 8.64 1.17 12.12
C LEU A 401 9.59 1.20 13.34
N PRO A 402 9.05 1.26 14.57
CA PRO A 402 9.88 1.10 15.76
C PRO A 402 10.51 -0.30 15.74
N LYS A 403 11.76 -0.42 16.13
CA LYS A 403 12.47 -1.70 16.13
C LYS A 403 12.00 -2.58 17.30
N ALA A 404 11.90 -3.87 17.05
CA ALA A 404 11.41 -4.80 18.07
C ALA A 404 12.28 -4.83 19.34
N THR A 405 13.58 -4.59 19.20
CA THR A 405 14.56 -4.54 20.32
C THR A 405 15.57 -3.43 20.08
N ALA A 406 16.21 -2.96 21.15
CA ALA A 406 17.29 -1.97 21.07
C ALA A 406 18.48 -2.43 20.20
N ALA A 407 18.73 -3.73 20.11
CA ALA A 407 19.80 -4.30 19.27
C ALA A 407 19.52 -4.15 17.76
N LYS A 408 18.29 -3.84 17.39
CA LYS A 408 17.86 -3.66 16.00
C LYS A 408 17.81 -2.19 15.57
N VAL A 409 18.00 -1.24 16.49
CA VAL A 409 18.09 0.19 16.15
C VAL A 409 19.28 0.40 15.22
N GLY A 410 19.08 1.08 14.12
CA GLY A 410 20.06 1.25 13.05
C GLY A 410 20.00 0.18 11.95
N ASP A 411 19.23 -0.91 12.12
CA ASP A 411 18.94 -1.81 11.00
C ASP A 411 18.05 -1.08 9.95
N PRO A 412 18.20 -1.42 8.66
CA PRO A 412 17.42 -0.80 7.62
C PRO A 412 15.92 -0.86 7.88
N TRP A 413 15.20 0.22 7.57
CA TRP A 413 13.74 0.22 7.56
C TRP A 413 13.24 -0.70 6.46
N THR A 414 12.62 -1.81 6.82
CA THR A 414 12.13 -2.81 5.88
C THR A 414 10.61 -2.85 5.93
N VAL A 415 9.97 -2.79 4.77
CA VAL A 415 8.50 -2.84 4.64
C VAL A 415 8.08 -3.97 3.71
N TYR A 416 6.87 -4.47 3.96
CA TYR A 416 6.28 -5.55 3.18
C TYR A 416 5.35 -4.96 2.12
N GLU A 417 5.63 -5.22 0.83
CA GLU A 417 4.76 -4.79 -0.26
C GLU A 417 3.45 -5.61 -0.25
N LEU A 418 2.35 -4.89 -0.15
CA LEU A 418 1.01 -5.47 -0.24
C LEU A 418 0.51 -5.35 -1.67
N PHE A 419 -0.35 -6.27 -2.05
CA PHE A 419 -0.99 -6.38 -3.35
C PHE A 419 0.01 -6.59 -4.50
N GLN A 420 -0.23 -7.57 -5.32
CA GLN A 420 0.43 -7.69 -6.61
C GLN A 420 -0.27 -6.76 -7.59
N SER A 421 0.12 -5.48 -7.61
CA SER A 421 -0.42 -4.50 -8.54
C SER A 421 0.28 -4.59 -9.89
N ALA A 422 -0.47 -4.46 -10.98
CA ALA A 422 0.12 -4.52 -12.31
C ALA A 422 -0.62 -3.66 -13.34
N SER A 423 0.13 -3.27 -14.36
CA SER A 423 -0.40 -2.69 -15.59
C SER A 423 -0.02 -3.54 -16.80
N PHE A 424 -0.98 -3.82 -17.67
CA PHE A 424 -0.78 -4.72 -18.81
C PHE A 424 -1.79 -4.51 -19.93
N ILE A 425 -1.54 -5.15 -21.07
CA ILE A 425 -2.41 -5.20 -22.24
C ILE A 425 -2.90 -6.63 -22.40
N LYS A 426 -4.20 -6.85 -22.63
CA LYS A 426 -4.74 -8.19 -22.87
C LYS A 426 -4.27 -8.77 -24.21
N ALA A 427 -4.08 -10.09 -24.27
CA ALA A 427 -3.63 -10.78 -25.50
C ALA A 427 -4.64 -10.70 -26.67
N THR A 428 -5.95 -10.66 -26.34
CA THR A 428 -7.02 -10.63 -27.35
C THR A 428 -7.37 -9.22 -27.86
N ILE A 429 -6.47 -8.25 -27.65
CA ILE A 429 -6.65 -6.88 -28.17
C ILE A 429 -6.77 -6.88 -29.70
N PRO A 430 -7.72 -6.11 -30.31
CA PRO A 430 -7.78 -5.95 -31.75
C PRO A 430 -6.48 -5.36 -32.33
N THR A 431 -6.01 -5.93 -33.44
CA THR A 431 -4.71 -5.57 -34.04
C THR A 431 -4.58 -4.07 -34.33
N ASN A 432 -5.63 -3.41 -34.74
CA ASN A 432 -5.65 -1.97 -35.02
C ASN A 432 -5.51 -1.09 -33.77
N ARG A 433 -5.62 -1.63 -32.55
CA ARG A 433 -5.46 -0.90 -31.28
C ARG A 433 -4.11 -1.16 -30.59
N ILE A 434 -3.34 -2.17 -31.04
CA ILE A 434 -2.09 -2.57 -30.37
C ILE A 434 -1.12 -1.39 -30.24
N THR A 435 -0.90 -0.65 -31.33
CA THR A 435 0.02 0.51 -31.33
C THR A 435 -0.42 1.55 -30.30
N ALA A 436 -1.70 1.91 -30.28
CA ALA A 436 -2.24 2.88 -29.33
C ALA A 436 -2.11 2.39 -27.89
N ALA A 437 -2.41 1.12 -27.61
CA ALA A 437 -2.32 0.53 -26.29
C ALA A 437 -0.87 0.50 -25.77
N LYS A 438 0.08 0.08 -26.62
CA LYS A 438 1.50 0.07 -26.27
C LYS A 438 2.03 1.47 -26.00
N MET A 439 1.73 2.44 -26.86
CA MET A 439 2.16 3.83 -26.68
C MET A 439 1.54 4.46 -25.44
N PHE A 440 0.25 4.18 -25.12
CA PHE A 440 -0.38 4.68 -23.92
C PHE A 440 0.21 4.06 -22.64
N LEU A 441 0.43 2.75 -22.63
CA LEU A 441 1.07 2.07 -21.50
C LEU A 441 2.49 2.60 -21.27
N GLN A 442 3.28 2.76 -22.33
CA GLN A 442 4.61 3.34 -22.26
C GLN A 442 4.59 4.79 -21.74
N PHE A 443 3.68 5.63 -22.25
CA PHE A 443 3.47 7.01 -21.80
C PHE A 443 3.19 7.11 -20.30
N CYS A 444 2.37 6.21 -19.74
CA CYS A 444 2.08 6.17 -18.31
C CYS A 444 3.30 5.84 -17.42
N HIS A 445 4.43 5.45 -18.01
CA HIS A 445 5.69 5.11 -17.32
C HIS A 445 6.86 6.04 -17.72
N THR A 446 6.58 7.15 -18.40
CA THR A 446 7.54 8.24 -18.59
C THR A 446 7.81 8.95 -17.25
N GLN A 447 8.97 9.59 -17.11
CA GLN A 447 9.34 10.38 -15.93
C GLN A 447 8.23 11.38 -15.56
N ASP A 448 7.75 12.15 -16.54
CA ASP A 448 6.67 13.13 -16.32
C ASP A 448 5.38 12.49 -15.80
N SER A 449 5.02 11.30 -16.32
CA SER A 449 3.81 10.59 -15.88
C SER A 449 3.95 9.97 -14.50
N LEU A 450 5.15 9.49 -14.15
CA LEU A 450 5.46 9.00 -12.80
C LEU A 450 5.39 10.14 -11.78
N VAL A 451 5.97 11.30 -12.11
CA VAL A 451 5.89 12.51 -11.26
C VAL A 451 4.44 12.97 -11.10
N GLU A 452 3.67 13.06 -12.20
CA GLU A 452 2.26 13.49 -12.13
C GLU A 452 1.39 12.53 -11.33
N PHE A 453 1.62 11.21 -11.44
CA PHE A 453 0.97 10.23 -10.58
C PHE A 453 1.21 10.57 -9.11
N SER A 454 2.47 10.75 -8.71
CA SER A 454 2.84 11.00 -7.32
C SER A 454 2.29 12.32 -6.79
N VAL A 455 2.36 13.40 -7.56
CA VAL A 455 1.80 14.70 -7.17
C VAL A 455 0.27 14.64 -7.07
N THR A 456 -0.38 13.84 -7.91
CA THR A 456 -1.84 13.72 -7.91
C THR A 456 -2.37 12.87 -6.76
N THR A 457 -1.68 11.75 -6.47
CA THR A 457 -2.13 10.76 -5.47
C THR A 457 -1.45 10.91 -4.12
N ASN A 458 -0.35 11.68 -4.02
CA ASN A 458 0.58 11.70 -2.90
C ASN A 458 1.11 10.31 -2.50
N THR A 459 1.23 9.41 -3.48
CA THR A 459 1.82 8.07 -3.31
C THR A 459 2.80 7.78 -4.44
N MET A 460 3.52 6.67 -4.36
CA MET A 460 4.58 6.37 -5.32
C MET A 460 4.18 5.22 -6.24
N LYS A 461 4.69 5.26 -7.47
CA LYS A 461 4.72 4.10 -8.36
C LYS A 461 5.92 3.22 -8.01
N ALA A 462 5.81 1.92 -8.27
CA ALA A 462 6.87 0.93 -8.00
C ALA A 462 8.02 0.98 -9.03
N PHE A 463 8.60 2.18 -9.20
CA PHE A 463 9.69 2.48 -10.13
C PHE A 463 10.71 3.39 -9.47
N ASN A 464 11.96 3.33 -9.89
CA ASN A 464 12.99 4.29 -9.51
C ASN A 464 12.84 5.57 -10.34
N TYR A 465 12.47 6.68 -9.71
CA TYR A 465 12.37 7.99 -10.34
C TYR A 465 12.52 9.11 -9.30
N SER A 466 12.96 10.29 -9.75
CA SER A 466 13.15 11.43 -8.86
C SER A 466 11.89 12.32 -8.85
N LEU A 467 11.55 12.81 -7.65
CA LEU A 467 10.57 13.87 -7.41
C LEU A 467 11.21 15.19 -6.97
N ASP A 468 12.54 15.35 -7.09
CA ASP A 468 13.25 16.51 -6.52
C ASP A 468 12.69 17.84 -7.02
N ASP A 469 12.35 17.94 -8.31
CA ASP A 469 11.77 19.14 -8.92
C ASP A 469 10.28 19.35 -8.61
N ALA A 470 9.61 18.33 -8.05
CA ALA A 470 8.18 18.36 -7.72
C ALA A 470 7.87 18.20 -6.23
N LYS A 471 8.89 18.02 -5.39
CA LYS A 471 8.76 17.75 -3.94
C LYS A 471 7.92 18.81 -3.21
N ASP A 472 8.00 20.06 -3.63
CA ASP A 472 7.22 21.16 -3.04
C ASP A 472 5.73 21.12 -3.38
N GLN A 473 5.33 20.31 -4.37
CA GLN A 473 3.93 20.10 -4.75
C GLN A 473 3.26 18.98 -3.92
N LEU A 474 4.07 18.18 -3.21
CA LEU A 474 3.55 17.11 -2.35
C LEU A 474 2.99 17.69 -1.04
N SER A 475 1.91 17.09 -0.53
CA SER A 475 1.47 17.28 0.86
C SER A 475 2.54 16.76 1.84
N ASN A 476 2.40 17.01 3.14
CA ASN A 476 3.28 16.41 4.14
C ASN A 476 3.20 14.87 4.08
N TRP A 477 2.00 14.33 3.84
CA TRP A 477 1.82 12.92 3.58
C TRP A 477 2.61 12.44 2.35
N GLY A 478 2.49 13.14 1.23
CA GLY A 478 3.23 12.83 0.01
C GLY A 478 4.76 12.87 0.21
N LYS A 479 5.25 13.79 1.04
CA LYS A 479 6.67 13.83 1.43
C LYS A 479 7.08 12.61 2.25
N SER A 480 6.23 12.16 3.19
CA SER A 480 6.47 10.92 3.93
C SER A 480 6.47 9.69 3.01
N MET A 481 5.59 9.67 1.99
CA MET A 481 5.57 8.58 1.00
C MET A 481 6.83 8.59 0.14
N TYR A 482 7.33 9.77 -0.25
CA TYR A 482 8.58 9.86 -0.99
C TYR A 482 9.80 9.48 -0.13
N SER A 483 9.79 9.79 1.16
CA SER A 483 10.81 9.33 2.11
C SER A 483 10.76 7.80 2.26
N LEU A 484 9.57 7.21 2.40
CA LEU A 484 9.38 5.76 2.43
C LEU A 484 9.92 5.09 1.16
N HIS A 485 9.53 5.60 -0.01
CA HIS A 485 9.98 5.11 -1.31
C HIS A 485 11.52 5.12 -1.45
N SER A 486 12.15 6.20 -0.97
CA SER A 486 13.59 6.43 -1.18
C SER A 486 14.47 5.71 -0.15
N ASN A 487 13.98 5.48 1.06
CA ASN A 487 14.78 5.04 2.20
C ASN A 487 14.47 3.62 2.68
N ALA A 488 13.24 3.10 2.44
CA ALA A 488 12.89 1.78 2.90
C ALA A 488 13.40 0.68 1.95
N GLN A 489 13.72 -0.47 2.53
CA GLN A 489 13.91 -1.70 1.79
C GLN A 489 12.56 -2.39 1.61
N TRP A 490 12.13 -2.56 0.37
CA TRP A 490 10.88 -3.22 0.05
C TRP A 490 11.06 -4.72 -0.10
N VAL A 491 10.30 -5.49 0.65
CA VAL A 491 10.10 -6.92 0.42
C VAL A 491 9.00 -7.06 -0.61
N THR A 492 9.35 -7.50 -1.80
CA THR A 492 8.41 -7.82 -2.87
C THR A 492 8.00 -9.29 -2.72
N PRO A 493 6.80 -9.61 -2.19
CA PRO A 493 6.42 -10.97 -1.79
C PRO A 493 6.03 -11.85 -3.00
N TYR A 494 6.90 -11.88 -4.00
CA TYR A 494 6.68 -12.60 -5.25
C TYR A 494 7.96 -13.34 -5.64
N ALA A 495 7.82 -14.53 -6.17
CA ALA A 495 8.95 -15.31 -6.67
C ALA A 495 8.58 -16.14 -7.89
N GLN A 496 9.57 -16.32 -8.77
CA GLN A 496 9.46 -17.22 -9.92
C GLN A 496 9.89 -18.63 -9.50
N ASN A 497 9.10 -19.30 -8.69
CA ASN A 497 9.33 -20.72 -8.43
C ASN A 497 8.02 -21.51 -8.47
N GLU A 498 8.14 -22.78 -8.82
CA GLU A 498 6.99 -23.67 -9.03
C GLU A 498 6.13 -23.81 -7.76
N MET A 499 6.73 -23.84 -6.58
CA MET A 499 5.99 -23.98 -5.33
C MET A 499 5.14 -22.74 -5.05
N TYR A 500 5.73 -21.54 -5.19
CA TYR A 500 5.01 -20.29 -5.04
C TYR A 500 3.88 -20.16 -6.07
N LEU A 501 4.16 -20.50 -7.33
CA LEU A 501 3.16 -20.49 -8.40
C LEU A 501 1.99 -21.45 -8.15
N HIS A 502 2.23 -22.54 -7.41
CA HIS A 502 1.21 -23.46 -6.95
C HIS A 502 0.67 -23.16 -5.56
N SER A 503 0.77 -21.89 -5.15
CA SER A 503 0.21 -21.36 -3.90
C SER A 503 0.80 -21.98 -2.62
N ALA A 504 2.04 -22.42 -2.67
CA ALA A 504 2.78 -22.73 -1.44
C ALA A 504 3.06 -21.44 -0.68
N GLU A 505 2.63 -21.36 0.56
CA GLU A 505 2.80 -20.20 1.41
C GLU A 505 3.05 -20.57 2.86
N ILE A 506 3.76 -19.71 3.57
CA ILE A 506 3.88 -19.80 5.02
C ILE A 506 2.68 -19.06 5.63
N LYS A 507 1.78 -19.84 6.22
CA LYS A 507 0.52 -19.36 6.77
C LYS A 507 0.73 -18.62 8.09
N TRP A 508 -0.05 -17.57 8.29
CA TRP A 508 -0.10 -16.81 9.54
C TRP A 508 -1.19 -17.30 10.51
N GLU A 509 -2.01 -18.25 10.10
CA GLU A 509 -2.97 -18.93 10.96
C GLU A 509 -2.26 -19.79 12.00
N SER A 510 -2.96 -20.11 13.06
CA SER A 510 -2.44 -20.90 14.18
C SER A 510 -3.43 -21.96 14.64
N SER A 511 -2.93 -22.98 15.35
CA SER A 511 -3.74 -23.92 16.11
C SER A 511 -3.23 -23.98 17.53
N VAL A 512 -4.04 -23.49 18.48
CA VAL A 512 -3.73 -23.47 19.91
C VAL A 512 -4.66 -24.47 20.61
N ASP A 513 -4.10 -25.43 21.34
CA ASP A 513 -4.84 -26.51 22.01
C ASP A 513 -5.87 -27.18 21.06
N ASP A 514 -5.42 -27.55 19.85
CA ASP A 514 -6.21 -28.15 18.78
C ASP A 514 -7.37 -27.27 18.25
N THR A 515 -7.44 -26.02 18.66
CA THR A 515 -8.43 -25.06 18.16
C THR A 515 -7.79 -24.19 17.06
N PRO A 516 -8.36 -24.18 15.83
CA PRO A 516 -7.86 -23.34 14.76
C PRO A 516 -8.25 -21.87 14.96
N TYR A 517 -7.32 -20.98 14.68
CA TYR A 517 -7.45 -19.53 14.73
C TYR A 517 -6.91 -18.93 13.41
N ASN A 518 -7.59 -17.92 12.87
CA ASN A 518 -7.32 -17.41 11.53
C ASN A 518 -6.88 -15.94 11.48
N ASN A 519 -7.25 -15.15 12.50
CA ASN A 519 -6.90 -13.73 12.54
C ASN A 519 -6.27 -13.39 13.90
N PRO A 520 -4.93 -13.19 13.95
CA PRO A 520 -4.22 -13.03 15.22
C PRO A 520 -4.77 -11.87 16.07
N ALA A 521 -5.06 -10.71 15.46
CA ALA A 521 -5.56 -9.56 16.20
C ALA A 521 -6.96 -9.78 16.76
N ARG A 522 -7.86 -10.32 15.95
CA ARG A 522 -9.25 -10.61 16.37
C ARG A 522 -9.28 -11.68 17.44
N ASP A 523 -8.51 -12.76 17.25
CA ASP A 523 -8.56 -13.90 18.14
C ASP A 523 -7.89 -13.59 19.49
N MET A 524 -6.81 -12.81 19.52
CA MET A 524 -6.23 -12.31 20.79
C MET A 524 -7.17 -11.36 21.52
N TYR A 525 -7.96 -10.56 20.79
CA TYR A 525 -8.96 -9.68 21.39
C TYR A 525 -10.17 -10.44 21.95
N ASP A 526 -10.70 -11.40 21.19
CA ASP A 526 -11.91 -12.15 21.57
C ASP A 526 -11.63 -13.24 22.60
N TYR A 527 -10.39 -13.78 22.66
CA TYR A 527 -10.00 -14.90 23.53
C TYR A 527 -8.70 -14.63 24.32
N PRO A 528 -8.58 -13.50 25.07
CA PRO A 528 -7.34 -13.09 25.71
C PRO A 528 -6.78 -14.10 26.74
N ASP A 529 -7.66 -14.90 27.34
CA ASP A 529 -7.24 -15.95 28.30
C ASP A 529 -6.71 -17.22 27.61
N LYS A 530 -6.96 -17.40 26.32
CA LYS A 530 -6.62 -18.60 25.57
C LYS A 530 -5.46 -18.38 24.62
N VAL A 531 -5.42 -17.21 23.98
CA VAL A 531 -4.51 -16.89 22.89
C VAL A 531 -3.71 -15.63 23.24
N ASP A 532 -2.40 -15.78 23.22
CA ASP A 532 -1.41 -14.70 23.28
C ASP A 532 -0.43 -14.85 22.12
N ALA A 533 0.45 -13.89 21.91
CA ALA A 533 1.40 -13.90 20.80
C ALA A 533 2.29 -15.15 20.79
N LYS A 534 2.75 -15.57 21.98
CA LYS A 534 3.61 -16.75 22.10
C LYS A 534 2.88 -18.05 21.75
N LYS A 535 1.68 -18.26 22.29
CA LYS A 535 0.86 -19.44 21.97
C LYS A 535 0.48 -19.46 20.49
N TRP A 536 0.09 -18.28 19.94
CA TRP A 536 -0.18 -18.16 18.52
C TRP A 536 1.03 -18.59 17.68
N PHE A 537 2.19 -17.97 17.95
CA PHE A 537 3.42 -18.26 17.25
C PHE A 537 3.83 -19.74 17.35
N GLU A 538 3.73 -20.32 18.55
CA GLU A 538 4.00 -21.76 18.73
C GLU A 538 3.01 -22.64 17.96
N GLY A 539 1.75 -22.24 17.88
CA GLY A 539 0.70 -22.95 17.15
C GLY A 539 0.84 -22.88 15.64
N MET A 540 1.52 -21.86 15.07
CA MET A 540 1.76 -21.74 13.63
C MET A 540 2.50 -22.97 13.06
N LYS A 541 3.35 -23.64 13.83
CA LYS A 541 4.04 -24.86 13.40
C LYS A 541 3.09 -26.05 13.11
N SER A 542 1.90 -26.05 13.72
CA SER A 542 0.91 -27.10 13.50
C SER A 542 0.21 -26.91 12.17
N VAL A 543 -0.07 -25.68 11.80
CA VAL A 543 -0.65 -25.30 10.50
C VAL A 543 0.41 -25.43 9.40
N ASN A 544 1.63 -24.94 9.63
CA ASN A 544 2.76 -25.05 8.70
C ASN A 544 3.58 -26.33 8.98
N SER A 545 2.92 -27.48 9.01
CA SER A 545 3.58 -28.73 9.32
C SER A 545 4.32 -29.30 8.10
N SER A 546 5.28 -30.23 8.38
CA SER A 546 5.92 -30.98 7.30
C SER A 546 4.91 -31.77 6.45
N THR A 547 3.80 -32.23 7.06
CA THR A 547 2.71 -32.91 6.35
C THR A 547 1.97 -31.97 5.39
N TYR A 548 1.64 -30.75 5.84
CA TYR A 548 1.06 -29.72 4.96
C TYR A 548 2.02 -29.43 3.80
N TRP A 549 3.31 -29.24 4.11
CA TRP A 549 4.31 -28.91 3.11
C TRP A 549 4.55 -30.02 2.09
N GLN A 550 4.41 -31.30 2.48
CA GLN A 550 4.48 -32.44 1.57
C GLN A 550 3.38 -32.43 0.49
N SER A 551 2.28 -31.70 0.69
CA SER A 551 1.25 -31.54 -0.35
C SER A 551 1.79 -30.86 -1.62
N PHE A 552 2.87 -30.11 -1.50
CA PHE A 552 3.57 -29.44 -2.61
C PHE A 552 4.74 -30.26 -3.17
N LYS A 553 4.98 -31.48 -2.68
CA LYS A 553 6.15 -32.32 -3.02
C LYS A 553 6.33 -32.50 -4.54
N ASN A 554 5.24 -32.57 -5.30
CA ASN A 554 5.30 -32.77 -6.75
C ASN A 554 5.94 -31.59 -7.49
N TYR A 555 6.04 -30.42 -6.83
CA TYR A 555 6.63 -29.19 -7.37
C TYR A 555 8.04 -28.92 -6.82
N PHE A 556 8.51 -29.78 -5.89
CA PHE A 556 9.91 -29.76 -5.47
C PHE A 556 10.72 -30.35 -6.62
N GLY A 557 11.64 -29.62 -7.20
CA GLY A 557 12.57 -30.23 -8.15
C GLY A 557 13.27 -31.44 -7.52
N ASN A 558 13.38 -32.53 -8.25
CA ASN A 558 14.12 -33.72 -7.84
C ASN A 558 15.62 -33.44 -7.81
#